data_920e455fc9e9c66f370347603b1b616e
#
_entry.id   920e455fc9e9c66f370347603b1b616e
#
_cell.length_a   1.000
_cell.length_b   1.000
_cell.length_c   1.000
_cell.angle_alpha   90.00
_cell.angle_beta   90.00
_cell.angle_gamma   90.00
#
_symmetry.space_group_name_H-M   'P 1'
#
loop_
_entity.id
_entity.type
_entity.pdbx_description
1 polymer ?
#
loop_
_entity_poly.entity_id
_entity_poly.type
_entity_poly.pdbx_seq_one_letter_code
_entity_poly.pdbx_strand_id
1 'polypeptide(L)'
;MTRPRPAPPADLAPLPAGRFDQAAARHLLSRAGFGGTPAQVDALAAMGLDHAVDLVVRYGDQPSKAVSPDDFDRDLIPPLTREEREQLQRARRERDEATVERLERKENQTKAEDRRQLQSMREWWVARMIETARPLEEKMTLFWHGHFATGARTIEDSWLMFQQNQLFRTHATGNFGTLVLHVIRDPAMIKYLDNDDSRRGRPNENLARELLELFVLGEGSGYTEQDIKEGARALTGYTVEGEEFAFREANHDGGPKTILGRRGNWNGDDFARIALERTACSRFLCGKLYRFFVNDVPESDLPPGHAAARAAFVDAMAAELRANQYELAPVLGKLFRSAHFHDASNRASVIKGPAQLVVQTVRQLGTPPRQLSSLTAACELMGQDLFQPPNVKGWDGGRSWINTSTLFVRQNVAIYLLTGKRPGMYDWENDSARFDADALVAGAGGGAGAGGDPSPEALVDRLLAVTLATPA
;
A
#
# COMPACT_ATOMS: atom_id res chain seq x y z
N MET A 1 34.26 15.11 13.67
CA MET A 1 33.74 14.63 12.37
C MET A 1 33.68 13.11 12.43
N THR A 2 32.50 12.53 12.49
CA THR A 2 32.32 11.07 12.41
C THR A 2 32.72 10.59 11.00
N ARG A 3 33.55 9.56 10.90
CA ARG A 3 33.87 8.95 9.60
C ARG A 3 32.59 8.57 8.86
N PRO A 4 32.48 8.84 7.55
CA PRO A 4 31.32 8.40 6.79
C PRO A 4 31.19 6.88 6.91
N ARG A 5 29.96 6.40 7.12
CA ARG A 5 29.67 4.96 7.16
C ARG A 5 30.01 4.35 5.80
N PRO A 6 30.59 3.14 5.76
CA PRO A 6 30.80 2.45 4.50
C PRO A 6 29.46 2.17 3.82
N ALA A 7 29.44 2.07 2.49
CA ALA A 7 28.27 1.70 1.74
C ALA A 7 27.82 0.25 2.10
N PRO A 8 26.52 -0.04 2.12
CA PRO A 8 26.02 -1.38 2.38
C PRO A 8 26.45 -2.35 1.27
N PRO A 9 26.46 -3.68 1.52
CA PRO A 9 26.71 -4.68 0.47
C PRO A 9 25.80 -4.45 -0.75
N ALA A 10 26.33 -4.66 -1.95
CA ALA A 10 25.62 -4.35 -3.20
C ALA A 10 24.89 -5.55 -3.81
N ASP A 11 24.79 -6.65 -3.10
CA ASP A 11 24.22 -7.93 -3.54
C ASP A 11 23.19 -8.50 -2.56
N LEU A 12 22.59 -9.62 -2.92
CA LEU A 12 21.62 -10.35 -2.11
C LEU A 12 22.24 -11.36 -1.14
N ALA A 13 23.55 -11.25 -0.86
CA ALA A 13 24.22 -12.13 0.11
C ALA A 13 23.52 -12.05 1.48
N PRO A 14 23.27 -13.19 2.13
CA PRO A 14 22.56 -13.22 3.39
C PRO A 14 23.36 -12.56 4.52
N LEU A 15 22.67 -12.05 5.52
CA LEU A 15 23.27 -11.59 6.75
C LEU A 15 24.09 -12.74 7.38
N PRO A 16 25.35 -12.52 7.74
CA PRO A 16 26.18 -13.58 8.32
C PRO A 16 25.56 -14.25 9.56
N ALA A 17 25.77 -15.55 9.71
CA ALA A 17 25.27 -16.30 10.85
C ALA A 17 25.70 -15.62 12.17
N GLY A 18 24.80 -15.61 13.14
CA GLY A 18 24.99 -14.98 14.45
C GLY A 18 24.82 -13.44 14.48
N ARG A 19 24.55 -12.79 13.33
CA ARG A 19 24.29 -11.35 13.27
C ARG A 19 22.79 -11.01 13.33
N PHE A 20 21.90 -11.99 13.35
CA PHE A 20 20.47 -11.79 13.51
C PHE A 20 20.12 -11.69 14.99
N ASP A 21 20.25 -10.50 15.53
CA ASP A 21 19.96 -10.12 16.91
C ASP A 21 18.57 -9.49 17.05
N GLN A 22 18.21 -9.06 18.26
CA GLN A 22 16.95 -8.36 18.55
C GLN A 22 16.77 -7.10 17.68
N ALA A 23 17.85 -6.36 17.37
CA ALA A 23 17.76 -5.17 16.53
C ALA A 23 17.43 -5.54 15.08
N ALA A 24 18.01 -6.63 14.57
CA ALA A 24 17.70 -7.17 13.25
C ALA A 24 16.27 -7.74 13.18
N ALA A 25 15.82 -8.45 14.21
CA ALA A 25 14.45 -8.98 14.32
C ALA A 25 13.42 -7.85 14.38
N ARG A 26 13.68 -6.80 15.17
CA ARG A 26 12.84 -5.60 15.24
C ARG A 26 12.76 -4.90 13.89
N HIS A 27 13.89 -4.77 13.19
CA HIS A 27 13.93 -4.19 11.85
C HIS A 27 13.09 -5.01 10.88
N LEU A 28 13.22 -6.34 10.87
CA LEU A 28 12.41 -7.22 10.02
C LEU A 28 10.91 -7.05 10.29
N LEU A 29 10.48 -7.12 11.55
CA LEU A 29 9.08 -6.95 11.93
C LEU A 29 8.53 -5.57 11.53
N SER A 30 9.34 -4.53 11.68
CA SER A 30 8.93 -3.17 11.33
C SER A 30 8.80 -2.98 9.81
N ARG A 31 9.73 -3.56 9.03
CA ARG A 31 9.80 -3.33 7.58
C ARG A 31 8.90 -4.28 6.79
N ALA A 32 8.94 -5.57 7.10
CA ALA A 32 8.13 -6.59 6.44
C ALA A 32 6.70 -6.67 6.98
N GLY A 33 6.38 -5.91 8.03
CA GLY A 33 5.06 -5.83 8.63
C GLY A 33 4.81 -4.47 9.28
N PHE A 34 4.19 -4.50 10.44
CA PHE A 34 3.82 -3.33 11.24
C PHE A 34 4.41 -3.43 12.66
N GLY A 35 5.64 -3.92 12.79
CA GLY A 35 6.28 -4.08 14.09
C GLY A 35 5.64 -5.18 14.95
N GLY A 36 6.05 -5.22 16.22
CA GLY A 36 5.54 -6.18 17.22
C GLY A 36 5.98 -5.79 18.62
N THR A 37 5.43 -6.47 19.61
CA THR A 37 5.80 -6.30 21.02
C THR A 37 7.24 -6.76 21.28
N PRO A 38 7.88 -6.33 22.39
CA PRO A 38 9.19 -6.83 22.78
C PRO A 38 9.27 -8.36 22.81
N ALA A 39 8.25 -9.03 23.34
CA ALA A 39 8.20 -10.50 23.38
C ALA A 39 8.16 -11.13 21.97
N GLN A 40 7.47 -10.51 21.01
CA GLN A 40 7.49 -10.96 19.62
C GLN A 40 8.86 -10.77 18.97
N VAL A 41 9.54 -9.66 19.28
CA VAL A 41 10.92 -9.40 18.80
C VAL A 41 11.87 -10.46 19.34
N ASP A 42 11.80 -10.78 20.64
CA ASP A 42 12.66 -11.78 21.29
C ASP A 42 12.41 -13.19 20.72
N ALA A 43 11.15 -13.56 20.56
CA ALA A 43 10.77 -14.83 19.95
C ALA A 43 11.30 -14.94 18.51
N LEU A 44 11.20 -13.88 17.71
CA LEU A 44 11.69 -13.89 16.33
C LEU A 44 13.22 -13.95 16.28
N ALA A 45 13.92 -13.21 17.15
CA ALA A 45 15.39 -13.25 17.23
C ALA A 45 15.89 -14.65 17.59
N ALA A 46 15.21 -15.34 18.52
CA ALA A 46 15.54 -16.69 18.93
C ALA A 46 15.36 -17.75 17.83
N MET A 47 14.49 -17.51 16.83
CA MET A 47 14.28 -18.40 15.67
C MET A 47 15.47 -18.42 14.70
N GLY A 48 16.31 -17.39 14.72
CA GLY A 48 17.35 -17.17 13.71
C GLY A 48 16.78 -16.65 12.38
N LEU A 49 17.67 -16.16 11.51
CA LEU A 49 17.33 -15.42 10.30
C LEU A 49 16.40 -16.19 9.35
N ASP A 50 16.75 -17.42 9.02
CA ASP A 50 16.04 -18.19 8.01
C ASP A 50 14.60 -18.50 8.41
N HIS A 51 14.41 -19.02 9.63
CA HIS A 51 13.07 -19.31 10.14
C HIS A 51 12.24 -18.04 10.35
N ALA A 52 12.85 -16.95 10.80
CA ALA A 52 12.19 -15.66 10.98
C ALA A 52 11.68 -15.11 9.64
N VAL A 53 12.49 -15.17 8.59
CA VAL A 53 12.09 -14.71 7.25
C VAL A 53 11.06 -15.65 6.63
N ASP A 54 11.21 -16.98 6.79
CA ASP A 54 10.21 -17.93 6.32
C ASP A 54 8.85 -17.72 6.99
N LEU A 55 8.81 -17.50 8.30
CA LEU A 55 7.58 -17.19 9.04
C LEU A 55 6.87 -15.96 8.45
N VAL A 56 7.63 -14.94 8.10
CA VAL A 56 7.08 -13.68 7.56
C VAL A 56 6.63 -13.85 6.11
N VAL A 57 7.43 -14.50 5.25
CA VAL A 57 7.17 -14.57 3.80
C VAL A 57 6.17 -15.67 3.45
N ARG A 58 6.18 -16.80 4.17
CA ARG A 58 5.24 -17.92 3.99
C ARG A 58 4.02 -17.78 4.91
N TYR A 59 3.50 -16.57 5.01
CA TYR A 59 2.36 -16.26 5.88
C TYR A 59 1.11 -17.09 5.57
N GLY A 60 1.02 -17.73 4.41
CA GLY A 60 -0.09 -18.63 4.07
C GLY A 60 -0.35 -19.72 5.12
N ASP A 61 0.70 -20.16 5.83
CA ASP A 61 0.61 -21.16 6.88
C ASP A 61 0.03 -20.58 8.21
N GLN A 62 -0.10 -19.26 8.32
CA GLN A 62 -0.65 -18.60 9.49
C GLN A 62 -2.18 -18.41 9.36
N PRO A 63 -2.93 -18.37 10.48
CA PRO A 63 -4.36 -18.12 10.43
C PRO A 63 -4.66 -16.78 9.77
N SER A 64 -5.63 -16.76 8.86
CA SER A 64 -6.19 -15.54 8.29
C SER A 64 -7.53 -15.26 8.97
N LYS A 65 -7.74 -14.04 9.43
CA LYS A 65 -9.10 -13.56 9.65
C LYS A 65 -9.69 -13.28 8.26
N ALA A 66 -10.39 -14.26 7.70
CA ALA A 66 -11.18 -14.03 6.51
C ALA A 66 -12.24 -12.98 6.87
N VAL A 67 -12.30 -11.90 6.08
CA VAL A 67 -13.49 -11.04 6.10
C VAL A 67 -14.52 -11.78 5.30
N SER A 68 -15.68 -12.02 5.90
CA SER A 68 -16.83 -12.52 5.15
C SER A 68 -17.22 -11.46 4.11
N PRO A 69 -17.55 -11.84 2.88
CA PRO A 69 -18.20 -10.94 1.94
C PRO A 69 -19.47 -10.28 2.51
N ASP A 70 -20.08 -10.91 3.53
CA ASP A 70 -21.28 -10.41 4.20
C ASP A 70 -20.99 -9.24 5.18
N ASP A 71 -19.72 -8.93 5.45
CA ASP A 71 -19.33 -7.80 6.31
C ASP A 71 -19.56 -6.45 5.63
N PHE A 72 -19.62 -6.43 4.30
CA PHE A 72 -19.92 -5.24 3.51
C PHE A 72 -21.03 -5.55 2.51
N ASP A 73 -21.97 -4.62 2.42
CA ASP A 73 -23.17 -4.80 1.59
C ASP A 73 -22.88 -4.43 0.13
N ARG A 74 -23.04 -5.42 -0.74
CA ARG A 74 -23.01 -5.24 -2.18
C ARG A 74 -24.19 -4.42 -2.67
N ASP A 75 -25.37 -4.70 -2.09
CA ASP A 75 -26.66 -4.16 -2.51
C ASP A 75 -27.09 -2.98 -1.64
N LEU A 76 -26.17 -2.07 -1.30
CA LEU A 76 -26.53 -0.77 -0.75
C LEU A 76 -27.67 -0.18 -1.58
N ILE A 77 -28.37 0.84 -1.09
CA ILE A 77 -29.45 1.46 -1.85
C ILE A 77 -29.00 1.58 -3.31
N PRO A 78 -29.61 0.82 -4.24
CA PRO A 78 -29.08 0.71 -5.60
C PRO A 78 -29.05 2.08 -6.28
N PRO A 79 -28.00 2.38 -7.04
CA PRO A 79 -27.89 3.63 -7.79
C PRO A 79 -29.09 3.76 -8.73
N LEU A 80 -29.35 4.99 -9.21
CA LEU A 80 -30.38 5.23 -10.20
C LEU A 80 -30.18 4.30 -11.40
N THR A 81 -31.22 3.55 -11.76
CA THR A 81 -31.22 2.76 -12.99
C THR A 81 -31.06 3.66 -14.21
N ARG A 82 -30.78 3.06 -15.36
CA ARG A 82 -30.72 3.83 -16.64
C ARG A 82 -32.01 4.57 -16.89
N GLU A 83 -33.15 3.91 -16.68
CA GLU A 83 -34.47 4.50 -16.86
C GLU A 83 -34.72 5.67 -15.90
N GLU A 84 -34.34 5.50 -14.62
CA GLU A 84 -34.45 6.57 -13.63
C GLU A 84 -33.53 7.76 -13.97
N ARG A 85 -32.33 7.54 -14.50
CA ARG A 85 -31.45 8.61 -14.99
C ARG A 85 -32.04 9.35 -16.19
N GLU A 86 -32.61 8.62 -17.15
CA GLU A 86 -33.32 9.22 -18.28
C GLU A 86 -34.59 9.97 -17.82
N GLN A 87 -35.30 9.44 -16.83
CA GLN A 87 -36.44 10.11 -16.19
C GLN A 87 -36.00 11.41 -15.49
N LEU A 88 -34.91 11.39 -14.74
CA LEU A 88 -34.36 12.58 -14.08
C LEU A 88 -34.00 13.67 -15.11
N GLN A 89 -33.34 13.28 -16.21
CA GLN A 89 -33.02 14.21 -17.27
C GLN A 89 -34.26 14.82 -17.96
N ARG A 90 -35.31 14.01 -18.16
CA ARG A 90 -36.61 14.49 -18.69
C ARG A 90 -37.27 15.45 -17.72
N ALA A 91 -37.42 15.05 -16.44
CA ALA A 91 -38.01 15.86 -15.39
C ALA A 91 -37.34 17.22 -15.22
N ARG A 92 -35.98 17.28 -15.32
CA ARG A 92 -35.24 18.55 -15.31
C ARG A 92 -35.59 19.45 -16.50
N ARG A 93 -35.77 18.89 -17.70
CA ARG A 93 -36.18 19.65 -18.91
C ARG A 93 -37.62 20.13 -18.81
N GLU A 94 -38.51 19.31 -18.27
CA GLU A 94 -39.96 19.59 -18.13
C GLU A 94 -40.28 20.41 -16.86
N ARG A 95 -39.28 20.66 -16.01
CA ARG A 95 -39.40 21.35 -14.70
C ARG A 95 -40.37 20.64 -13.74
N ASP A 96 -40.39 19.30 -13.80
CA ASP A 96 -41.11 18.48 -12.82
C ASP A 96 -40.28 18.37 -11.53
N GLU A 97 -40.46 19.37 -10.65
CA GLU A 97 -39.70 19.49 -9.40
C GLU A 97 -39.91 18.27 -8.47
N ALA A 98 -41.09 17.69 -8.43
CA ALA A 98 -41.39 16.55 -7.57
C ALA A 98 -40.63 15.27 -7.98
N THR A 99 -40.52 15.01 -9.29
CA THR A 99 -39.73 13.87 -9.79
C THR A 99 -38.25 14.14 -9.62
N VAL A 100 -37.78 15.36 -9.87
CA VAL A 100 -36.37 15.75 -9.64
C VAL A 100 -36.00 15.55 -8.18
N GLU A 101 -36.78 16.11 -7.23
CA GLU A 101 -36.51 15.98 -5.80
C GLU A 101 -36.50 14.52 -5.34
N ARG A 102 -37.44 13.70 -5.82
CA ARG A 102 -37.51 12.28 -5.44
C ARG A 102 -36.26 11.50 -5.90
N LEU A 103 -35.84 11.69 -7.16
CA LEU A 103 -34.71 10.93 -7.72
C LEU A 103 -33.37 11.45 -7.19
N GLU A 104 -33.21 12.77 -6.99
CA GLU A 104 -32.06 13.34 -6.36
C GLU A 104 -31.93 12.91 -4.88
N ARG A 105 -33.05 12.80 -4.16
CA ARG A 105 -33.05 12.26 -2.79
C ARG A 105 -32.55 10.82 -2.77
N LYS A 106 -33.02 9.97 -3.71
CA LYS A 106 -32.54 8.58 -3.82
C LYS A 106 -31.02 8.55 -4.09
N GLU A 107 -30.55 9.33 -5.05
CA GLU A 107 -29.11 9.42 -5.39
C GLU A 107 -28.27 9.88 -4.18
N ASN A 108 -28.74 10.89 -3.46
CA ASN A 108 -28.05 11.40 -2.26
C ASN A 108 -28.04 10.37 -1.13
N GLN A 109 -29.11 9.58 -0.95
CA GLN A 109 -29.14 8.50 0.02
C GLN A 109 -28.12 7.42 -0.35
N THR A 110 -28.08 6.96 -1.60
CA THR A 110 -27.09 5.99 -2.09
C THR A 110 -25.67 6.47 -1.81
N LYS A 111 -25.35 7.70 -2.18
CA LYS A 111 -24.02 8.29 -1.92
C LYS A 111 -23.69 8.42 -0.44
N ALA A 112 -24.68 8.65 0.41
CA ALA A 112 -24.47 8.73 1.85
C ALA A 112 -24.18 7.36 2.46
N GLU A 113 -24.90 6.32 2.05
CA GLU A 113 -24.65 4.96 2.49
C GLU A 113 -23.29 4.45 2.00
N ASP A 114 -22.96 4.68 0.73
CA ASP A 114 -21.64 4.33 0.16
C ASP A 114 -20.48 4.95 0.96
N ARG A 115 -20.60 6.24 1.31
CA ARG A 115 -19.58 6.90 2.15
C ARG A 115 -19.48 6.30 3.55
N ARG A 116 -20.59 5.89 4.16
CA ARG A 116 -20.58 5.22 5.47
C ARG A 116 -19.90 3.85 5.37
N GLN A 117 -20.22 3.07 4.34
CA GLN A 117 -19.58 1.78 4.10
C GLN A 117 -18.09 1.96 3.85
N LEU A 118 -17.67 2.94 3.04
CA LEU A 118 -16.27 3.25 2.82
C LEU A 118 -15.53 3.59 4.13
N GLN A 119 -16.17 4.34 5.04
CA GLN A 119 -15.60 4.61 6.35
C GLN A 119 -15.46 3.33 7.18
N SER A 120 -16.48 2.48 7.20
CA SER A 120 -16.40 1.17 7.87
C SER A 120 -15.29 0.28 7.28
N MET A 121 -15.05 0.33 5.97
CA MET A 121 -13.97 -0.38 5.31
C MET A 121 -12.58 0.14 5.72
N ARG A 122 -12.42 1.45 5.91
CA ARG A 122 -11.17 2.03 6.44
C ARG A 122 -10.88 1.52 7.84
N GLU A 123 -11.88 1.54 8.70
CA GLU A 123 -11.80 1.04 10.07
C GLU A 123 -11.48 -0.45 10.13
N TRP A 124 -12.20 -1.25 9.33
CA TRP A 124 -11.95 -2.66 9.17
C TRP A 124 -10.51 -2.94 8.71
N TRP A 125 -10.00 -2.19 7.73
CA TRP A 125 -8.64 -2.44 7.24
C TRP A 125 -7.57 -2.06 8.26
N VAL A 126 -7.75 -0.97 9.01
CA VAL A 126 -6.88 -0.61 10.12
C VAL A 126 -6.91 -1.68 11.21
N ALA A 127 -8.09 -2.15 11.62
CA ALA A 127 -8.23 -3.25 12.57
C ALA A 127 -7.51 -4.52 12.09
N ARG A 128 -7.71 -4.87 10.81
CA ARG A 128 -7.04 -6.01 10.19
C ARG A 128 -5.51 -5.88 10.21
N MET A 129 -4.95 -4.72 9.86
CA MET A 129 -3.50 -4.47 9.95
C MET A 129 -2.97 -4.58 11.38
N ILE A 130 -3.75 -4.20 12.39
CA ILE A 130 -3.38 -4.30 13.79
C ILE A 130 -3.38 -5.76 14.26
N GLU A 131 -4.41 -6.53 13.92
CA GLU A 131 -4.68 -7.85 14.51
C GLU A 131 -4.10 -9.02 13.71
N THR A 132 -3.70 -8.80 12.45
CA THR A 132 -3.31 -9.90 11.56
C THR A 132 -2.11 -10.68 12.06
N ALA A 133 -2.17 -12.01 11.95
CA ALA A 133 -1.03 -12.90 12.05
C ALA A 133 -0.18 -12.93 10.76
N ARG A 134 -0.68 -12.30 9.66
CA ARG A 134 -0.05 -12.23 8.34
C ARG A 134 0.39 -10.79 8.00
N PRO A 135 1.29 -10.16 8.75
CA PRO A 135 1.58 -8.74 8.59
C PRO A 135 2.15 -8.37 7.22
N LEU A 136 2.91 -9.25 6.56
CA LEU A 136 3.43 -9.00 5.21
C LEU A 136 2.31 -8.98 4.16
N GLU A 137 1.27 -9.80 4.30
CA GLU A 137 0.09 -9.78 3.42
C GLU A 137 -0.55 -8.39 3.40
N GLU A 138 -0.85 -7.83 4.57
CA GLU A 138 -1.45 -6.49 4.67
C GLU A 138 -0.47 -5.38 4.28
N LYS A 139 0.82 -5.57 4.55
CA LYS A 139 1.86 -4.63 4.14
C LYS A 139 1.98 -4.53 2.62
N MET A 140 1.93 -5.67 1.94
CA MET A 140 1.92 -5.72 0.47
C MET A 140 0.59 -5.24 -0.11
N THR A 141 -0.54 -5.52 0.54
CA THR A 141 -1.84 -4.94 0.15
C THR A 141 -1.78 -3.41 0.16
N LEU A 142 -1.19 -2.82 1.20
CA LEU A 142 -0.99 -1.37 1.28
C LEU A 142 -0.01 -0.86 0.20
N PHE A 143 1.04 -1.61 -0.12
CA PHE A 143 1.95 -1.31 -1.22
C PHE A 143 1.21 -1.28 -2.57
N TRP A 144 0.41 -2.30 -2.87
CA TRP A 144 -0.34 -2.37 -4.11
C TRP A 144 -1.40 -1.28 -4.22
N HIS A 145 -2.04 -0.94 -3.12
CA HIS A 145 -3.00 0.18 -3.07
C HIS A 145 -2.34 1.54 -3.37
N GLY A 146 -1.06 1.71 -3.04
CA GLY A 146 -0.27 2.87 -3.45
C GLY A 146 0.34 2.76 -4.85
N HIS A 147 0.54 1.54 -5.37
CA HIS A 147 1.14 1.29 -6.68
C HIS A 147 0.12 1.32 -7.82
N PHE A 148 -1.04 0.69 -7.63
CA PHE A 148 -2.21 0.69 -8.51
C PHE A 148 -3.28 1.63 -7.94
N ALA A 149 -2.90 2.90 -7.77
CA ALA A 149 -3.68 3.85 -7.03
C ALA A 149 -5.03 4.17 -7.71
N THR A 150 -6.10 3.98 -6.95
CA THR A 150 -7.48 4.20 -7.37
C THR A 150 -8.22 4.97 -6.27
N GLY A 151 -8.89 6.06 -6.62
CA GLY A 151 -9.54 6.95 -5.67
C GLY A 151 -11.02 6.68 -5.51
N ALA A 152 -11.45 6.31 -4.31
CA ALA A 152 -12.85 5.99 -4.00
C ALA A 152 -13.82 7.13 -4.30
N ARG A 153 -13.38 8.40 -4.16
CA ARG A 153 -14.24 9.56 -4.48
C ARG A 153 -14.58 9.69 -5.98
N THR A 154 -13.73 9.14 -6.84
CA THR A 154 -13.96 9.11 -8.29
C THR A 154 -14.86 7.93 -8.67
N ILE A 155 -14.67 6.80 -8.00
CA ILE A 155 -15.40 5.57 -8.28
C ILE A 155 -16.83 5.65 -7.76
N GLU A 156 -17.06 6.29 -6.60
CA GLU A 156 -18.37 6.40 -5.92
C GLU A 156 -19.06 5.04 -5.75
N ASP A 157 -18.27 4.00 -5.46
CA ASP A 157 -18.70 2.62 -5.31
C ASP A 157 -17.75 1.89 -4.36
N SER A 158 -18.14 1.82 -3.10
CA SER A 158 -17.31 1.22 -2.05
C SER A 158 -17.14 -0.29 -2.22
N TRP A 159 -18.10 -0.98 -2.84
CA TRP A 159 -18.00 -2.40 -3.12
C TRP A 159 -16.87 -2.71 -4.12
N LEU A 160 -16.76 -1.95 -5.19
CA LEU A 160 -15.66 -2.09 -6.15
C LEU A 160 -14.30 -1.82 -5.49
N MET A 161 -14.23 -0.85 -4.59
CA MET A 161 -13.01 -0.58 -3.81
C MET A 161 -12.67 -1.74 -2.87
N PHE A 162 -13.68 -2.41 -2.29
CA PHE A 162 -13.49 -3.61 -1.49
C PHE A 162 -12.97 -4.77 -2.35
N GLN A 163 -13.58 -5.03 -3.50
CA GLN A 163 -13.13 -6.06 -4.44
C GLN A 163 -11.67 -5.84 -4.85
N GLN A 164 -11.30 -4.62 -5.17
CA GLN A 164 -9.91 -4.27 -5.51
C GLN A 164 -8.94 -4.49 -4.34
N ASN A 165 -9.34 -4.14 -3.12
CA ASN A 165 -8.53 -4.42 -1.93
C ASN A 165 -8.35 -5.92 -1.69
N GLN A 166 -9.38 -6.73 -1.93
CA GLN A 166 -9.29 -8.19 -1.87
C GLN A 166 -8.39 -8.76 -2.98
N LEU A 167 -8.47 -8.20 -4.19
CA LEU A 167 -7.58 -8.56 -5.30
C LEU A 167 -6.11 -8.35 -4.91
N PHE A 168 -5.76 -7.19 -4.36
CA PHE A 168 -4.41 -6.88 -3.91
C PHE A 168 -3.94 -7.83 -2.80
N ARG A 169 -4.81 -8.20 -1.88
CA ARG A 169 -4.51 -9.12 -0.79
C ARG A 169 -4.26 -10.54 -1.30
N THR A 170 -5.12 -11.02 -2.19
CA THR A 170 -5.00 -12.35 -2.80
C THR A 170 -3.67 -12.51 -3.53
N HIS A 171 -3.21 -11.45 -4.18
CA HIS A 171 -1.96 -11.45 -4.95
C HIS A 171 -0.81 -10.74 -4.22
N ALA A 172 -0.89 -10.55 -2.91
CA ALA A 172 0.02 -9.70 -2.14
C ALA A 172 1.50 -10.00 -2.40
N THR A 173 1.91 -11.27 -2.34
CA THR A 173 3.28 -11.74 -2.64
C THR A 173 3.34 -12.77 -3.77
N GLY A 174 2.28 -12.87 -4.56
CA GLY A 174 2.18 -13.80 -5.69
C GLY A 174 2.91 -13.33 -6.94
N ASN A 175 2.41 -13.77 -8.09
CA ASN A 175 2.98 -13.41 -9.39
C ASN A 175 2.57 -12.00 -9.83
N PHE A 176 3.55 -11.12 -10.07
CA PHE A 176 3.27 -9.75 -10.49
C PHE A 176 2.59 -9.67 -11.86
N GLY A 177 2.98 -10.52 -12.81
CA GLY A 177 2.36 -10.55 -14.14
C GLY A 177 0.88 -10.92 -14.07
N THR A 178 0.55 -11.91 -13.24
CA THR A 178 -0.84 -12.29 -12.96
C THR A 178 -1.61 -11.13 -12.32
N LEU A 179 -1.02 -10.45 -11.33
CA LEU A 179 -1.65 -9.28 -10.71
C LEU A 179 -1.94 -8.17 -11.73
N VAL A 180 -0.99 -7.84 -12.62
CA VAL A 180 -1.18 -6.84 -13.67
C VAL A 180 -2.36 -7.21 -14.59
N LEU A 181 -2.46 -8.49 -15.00
CA LEU A 181 -3.58 -8.96 -15.83
C LEU A 181 -4.93 -8.84 -15.11
N HIS A 182 -4.97 -9.02 -13.80
CA HIS A 182 -6.18 -8.78 -13.02
C HIS A 182 -6.49 -7.29 -12.87
N VAL A 183 -5.47 -6.44 -12.69
CA VAL A 183 -5.65 -5.00 -12.53
C VAL A 183 -6.22 -4.32 -13.77
N ILE A 184 -5.79 -4.71 -14.99
CA ILE A 184 -6.37 -4.16 -16.22
C ILE A 184 -7.82 -4.61 -16.46
N ARG A 185 -8.30 -5.58 -15.71
CA ARG A 185 -9.67 -6.09 -15.71
C ARG A 185 -10.44 -5.73 -14.44
N ASP A 186 -9.79 -5.06 -13.50
CA ASP A 186 -10.44 -4.64 -12.26
C ASP A 186 -11.47 -3.54 -12.53
N PRO A 187 -12.74 -3.72 -12.15
CA PRO A 187 -13.80 -2.76 -12.41
C PRO A 187 -13.53 -1.37 -11.83
N ALA A 188 -12.93 -1.28 -10.64
CA ALA A 188 -12.56 0.00 -10.05
C ALA A 188 -11.50 0.72 -10.90
N MET A 189 -10.47 0.01 -11.38
CA MET A 189 -9.42 0.58 -12.24
C MET A 189 -9.96 1.01 -13.61
N ILE A 190 -10.80 0.18 -14.23
CA ILE A 190 -11.43 0.49 -15.52
C ILE A 190 -12.25 1.78 -15.44
N LYS A 191 -13.08 1.92 -14.39
CA LYS A 191 -13.87 3.14 -14.16
C LYS A 191 -12.99 4.34 -13.81
N TYR A 192 -11.97 4.15 -12.97
CA TYR A 192 -11.09 5.22 -12.52
C TYR A 192 -10.31 5.90 -13.67
N LEU A 193 -9.95 5.11 -14.68
CA LEU A 193 -9.20 5.58 -15.85
C LEU A 193 -10.06 5.69 -17.11
N ASP A 194 -11.40 5.72 -16.96
CA ASP A 194 -12.40 5.95 -18.04
C ASP A 194 -12.24 4.96 -19.21
N ASN A 195 -11.80 3.72 -18.95
CA ASN A 195 -11.63 2.74 -20.02
C ASN A 195 -12.94 2.04 -20.41
N ASP A 196 -13.97 2.12 -19.59
CA ASP A 196 -15.31 1.56 -19.86
C ASP A 196 -15.98 2.18 -21.11
N ASP A 197 -15.61 3.40 -21.46
CA ASP A 197 -16.02 4.10 -22.70
C ASP A 197 -15.07 3.89 -23.89
N SER A 198 -13.96 3.17 -23.71
CA SER A 198 -12.95 2.93 -24.75
C SER A 198 -13.43 1.95 -25.81
N ARG A 199 -13.48 2.38 -27.07
CA ARG A 199 -14.01 1.59 -28.19
C ARG A 199 -13.28 1.85 -29.50
N ARG A 200 -13.40 0.91 -30.42
CA ARG A 200 -12.87 1.04 -31.77
C ARG A 200 -13.27 2.38 -32.39
N GLY A 201 -12.29 3.11 -32.91
CA GLY A 201 -12.45 4.46 -33.46
C GLY A 201 -12.42 5.59 -32.44
N ARG A 202 -12.50 5.26 -31.12
CA ARG A 202 -12.37 6.22 -30.01
C ARG A 202 -11.70 5.53 -28.81
N PRO A 203 -10.44 5.11 -28.94
CA PRO A 203 -9.70 4.54 -27.82
C PRO A 203 -9.40 5.61 -26.76
N ASN A 204 -9.47 5.23 -25.47
CA ASN A 204 -9.03 6.06 -24.36
C ASN A 204 -7.59 5.68 -23.96
N GLU A 205 -6.70 6.67 -23.90
CA GLU A 205 -5.27 6.45 -23.64
C GLU A 205 -4.93 6.33 -22.13
N ASN A 206 -5.82 6.73 -21.23
CA ASN A 206 -5.50 6.84 -19.80
C ASN A 206 -4.95 5.51 -19.23
N LEU A 207 -5.72 4.42 -19.31
CA LEU A 207 -5.28 3.14 -18.77
C LEU A 207 -4.00 2.62 -19.47
N ALA A 208 -3.86 2.83 -20.78
CA ALA A 208 -2.66 2.43 -21.50
C ALA A 208 -1.43 3.23 -21.05
N ARG A 209 -1.59 4.52 -20.85
CA ARG A 209 -0.53 5.42 -20.36
C ARG A 209 -0.09 5.01 -18.98
N GLU A 210 -1.03 4.88 -18.04
CA GLU A 210 -0.71 4.53 -16.65
C GLU A 210 -0.12 3.13 -16.52
N LEU A 211 -0.54 2.18 -17.37
CA LEU A 211 0.05 0.85 -17.40
C LEU A 211 1.55 0.90 -17.72
N LEU A 212 1.96 1.71 -18.70
CA LEU A 212 3.36 1.84 -19.06
C LEU A 212 4.13 2.74 -18.06
N GLU A 213 3.58 3.90 -17.72
CA GLU A 213 4.27 4.93 -16.96
C GLU A 213 4.37 4.64 -15.46
N LEU A 214 3.27 4.20 -14.85
CA LEU A 214 3.19 4.10 -13.39
C LEU A 214 3.14 2.66 -12.87
N PHE A 215 2.61 1.72 -13.66
CA PHE A 215 2.35 0.38 -13.16
C PHE A 215 3.40 -0.66 -13.56
N VAL A 216 3.97 -0.58 -14.77
CA VAL A 216 4.84 -1.64 -15.28
C VAL A 216 6.25 -1.18 -15.61
N LEU A 217 6.45 -0.13 -16.39
CA LEU A 217 7.78 0.22 -16.91
C LEU A 217 8.46 1.39 -16.21
N GLY A 218 7.68 2.38 -15.79
CA GLY A 218 8.16 3.66 -15.27
C GLY A 218 8.31 4.72 -16.37
N GLU A 219 8.18 5.98 -15.99
CA GLU A 219 8.31 7.13 -16.89
C GLU A 219 9.68 7.10 -17.62
N GLY A 220 9.67 7.40 -18.92
CA GLY A 220 10.90 7.50 -19.71
C GLY A 220 11.64 6.19 -19.98
N SER A 221 11.02 5.03 -19.77
CA SER A 221 11.66 3.71 -19.90
C SER A 221 11.72 3.16 -21.33
N GLY A 222 11.63 4.03 -22.35
CA GLY A 222 11.85 3.67 -23.76
C GLY A 222 10.60 3.26 -24.52
N TYR A 223 9.40 3.48 -24.02
CA TYR A 223 8.15 3.49 -24.77
C TYR A 223 7.93 4.86 -25.42
N THR A 224 7.05 4.92 -26.42
CA THR A 224 6.72 6.12 -27.17
C THR A 224 5.23 6.46 -27.04
N GLU A 225 4.83 7.67 -27.36
CA GLU A 225 3.41 8.06 -27.47
C GLU A 225 2.64 7.16 -28.44
N GLN A 226 3.31 6.62 -29.49
CA GLN A 226 2.68 5.66 -30.38
C GLN A 226 2.40 4.33 -29.69
N ASP A 227 3.27 3.85 -28.81
CA ASP A 227 3.04 2.63 -28.01
C ASP A 227 1.83 2.79 -27.09
N ILE A 228 1.64 3.99 -26.49
CA ILE A 228 0.46 4.31 -25.68
C ILE A 228 -0.81 4.26 -26.53
N LYS A 229 -0.83 4.88 -27.70
CA LYS A 229 -1.98 4.85 -28.61
C LYS A 229 -2.33 3.45 -29.09
N GLU A 230 -1.33 2.66 -29.44
CA GLU A 230 -1.54 1.27 -29.83
C GLU A 230 -2.00 0.40 -28.64
N GLY A 231 -1.47 0.65 -27.44
CA GLY A 231 -1.95 0.05 -26.18
C GLY A 231 -3.40 0.39 -25.87
N ALA A 232 -3.79 1.65 -26.07
CA ALA A 232 -5.17 2.10 -25.92
C ALA A 232 -6.12 1.39 -26.91
N ARG A 233 -5.70 1.19 -28.16
CA ARG A 233 -6.43 0.36 -29.13
C ARG A 233 -6.57 -1.08 -28.67
N ALA A 234 -5.53 -1.63 -28.04
CA ALA A 234 -5.56 -3.00 -27.48
C ALA A 234 -6.54 -3.14 -26.31
N LEU A 235 -6.72 -2.10 -25.51
CA LEU A 235 -7.64 -2.07 -24.37
C LEU A 235 -9.08 -1.72 -24.74
N THR A 236 -9.38 -1.38 -26.00
CA THR A 236 -10.77 -1.15 -26.45
C THR A 236 -11.63 -2.40 -26.21
N GLY A 237 -12.87 -2.18 -25.78
CA GLY A 237 -13.80 -3.27 -25.46
C GLY A 237 -13.66 -3.84 -24.06
N TYR A 238 -12.60 -3.50 -23.29
CA TYR A 238 -12.50 -3.81 -21.86
C TYR A 238 -13.41 -2.84 -21.12
N THR A 239 -14.44 -3.36 -20.50
CA THR A 239 -15.50 -2.55 -19.87
C THR A 239 -16.02 -3.21 -18.60
N VAL A 240 -16.98 -2.56 -17.95
CA VAL A 240 -17.67 -3.04 -16.75
C VAL A 240 -19.14 -3.25 -17.06
N GLU A 241 -19.69 -4.40 -16.69
CA GLU A 241 -21.11 -4.70 -16.72
C GLU A 241 -21.58 -5.02 -15.30
N GLY A 242 -22.42 -4.14 -14.75
CA GLY A 242 -22.70 -4.20 -13.30
C GLY A 242 -21.44 -3.91 -12.49
N GLU A 243 -20.95 -4.92 -11.77
CA GLU A 243 -19.75 -4.84 -10.92
C GLU A 243 -18.64 -5.79 -11.38
N GLU A 244 -18.77 -6.32 -12.59
CA GLU A 244 -17.84 -7.31 -13.12
C GLU A 244 -17.18 -6.83 -14.43
N PHE A 245 -16.00 -7.33 -14.67
CA PHE A 245 -15.31 -7.12 -15.95
C PHE A 245 -16.09 -7.77 -17.09
N ALA A 246 -16.22 -7.06 -18.19
CA ALA A 246 -16.73 -7.60 -19.44
C ALA A 246 -15.83 -7.24 -20.63
N PHE A 247 -15.72 -8.14 -21.59
CA PHE A 247 -15.07 -7.86 -22.86
C PHE A 247 -16.11 -7.79 -23.97
N ARG A 248 -16.33 -6.59 -24.51
CA ARG A 248 -17.24 -6.33 -25.63
C ARG A 248 -16.52 -6.39 -26.96
N GLU A 249 -16.52 -7.54 -27.59
CA GLU A 249 -15.83 -7.78 -28.88
C GLU A 249 -16.26 -6.77 -29.97
N ALA A 250 -17.53 -6.39 -30.02
CA ALA A 250 -18.05 -5.40 -30.96
C ALA A 250 -17.39 -4.01 -30.81
N ASN A 251 -16.91 -3.69 -29.61
CA ASN A 251 -16.21 -2.44 -29.31
C ASN A 251 -14.70 -2.55 -29.47
N HIS A 252 -14.15 -3.78 -29.61
CA HIS A 252 -12.71 -3.99 -29.69
C HIS A 252 -12.15 -3.63 -31.09
N ASP A 253 -10.98 -3.00 -31.11
CA ASP A 253 -10.19 -2.80 -32.33
C ASP A 253 -9.34 -4.05 -32.61
N GLY A 254 -9.87 -4.96 -33.42
CA GLY A 254 -9.19 -6.20 -33.85
C GLY A 254 -8.10 -6.00 -34.92
N GLY A 255 -7.82 -4.75 -35.34
CA GLY A 255 -6.78 -4.47 -36.34
C GLY A 255 -5.35 -4.69 -35.80
N PRO A 256 -4.36 -4.81 -36.70
CA PRO A 256 -2.97 -4.96 -36.30
C PRO A 256 -2.47 -3.72 -35.55
N LYS A 257 -1.67 -3.95 -34.53
CA LYS A 257 -1.05 -2.94 -33.66
C LYS A 257 0.44 -3.22 -33.54
N THR A 258 1.23 -2.17 -33.38
CA THR A 258 2.66 -2.29 -33.08
C THR A 258 2.91 -1.72 -31.69
N ILE A 259 3.23 -2.55 -30.72
CA ILE A 259 3.42 -2.18 -29.32
C ILE A 259 4.85 -2.60 -28.91
N LEU A 260 5.65 -1.66 -28.45
CA LEU A 260 7.03 -1.87 -28.01
C LEU A 260 7.85 -2.69 -29.04
N GLY A 261 7.63 -2.40 -30.33
CA GLY A 261 8.30 -3.06 -31.45
C GLY A 261 7.70 -4.41 -31.88
N ARG A 262 6.66 -4.92 -31.22
CA ARG A 262 5.96 -6.16 -31.61
C ARG A 262 4.70 -5.86 -32.41
N ARG A 263 4.54 -6.49 -33.56
CA ARG A 263 3.37 -6.33 -34.43
C ARG A 263 2.44 -7.54 -34.35
N GLY A 264 1.16 -7.32 -34.14
CA GLY A 264 0.12 -8.35 -34.10
C GLY A 264 -1.27 -7.80 -33.85
N ASN A 265 -2.27 -8.67 -33.80
CA ASN A 265 -3.65 -8.31 -33.46
C ASN A 265 -3.83 -8.43 -31.93
N TRP A 266 -3.18 -7.53 -31.21
CA TRP A 266 -3.07 -7.56 -29.76
C TRP A 266 -4.36 -7.08 -29.07
N ASN A 267 -4.75 -7.77 -27.98
CA ASN A 267 -5.73 -7.30 -27.01
C ASN A 267 -5.04 -6.73 -25.76
N GLY A 268 -5.81 -6.30 -24.75
CA GLY A 268 -5.26 -5.72 -23.53
C GLY A 268 -4.35 -6.66 -22.74
N ASP A 269 -4.66 -7.96 -22.72
CA ASP A 269 -3.80 -8.96 -22.07
C ASP A 269 -2.44 -9.11 -22.78
N ASP A 270 -2.46 -9.11 -24.12
CA ASP A 270 -1.23 -9.19 -24.91
C ASP A 270 -0.39 -7.93 -24.72
N PHE A 271 -1.03 -6.76 -24.66
CA PHE A 271 -0.35 -5.49 -24.35
C PHE A 271 0.35 -5.55 -22.98
N ALA A 272 -0.35 -6.00 -21.93
CA ALA A 272 0.24 -6.15 -20.61
C ALA A 272 1.41 -7.15 -20.61
N ARG A 273 1.27 -8.32 -21.28
CA ARG A 273 2.36 -9.30 -21.40
C ARG A 273 3.58 -8.74 -22.13
N ILE A 274 3.37 -8.01 -23.24
CA ILE A 274 4.46 -7.37 -24.00
C ILE A 274 5.21 -6.36 -23.12
N ALA A 275 4.50 -5.60 -22.29
CA ALA A 275 5.12 -4.67 -21.34
C ALA A 275 5.92 -5.42 -20.25
N LEU A 276 5.36 -6.48 -19.67
CA LEU A 276 6.00 -7.30 -18.63
C LEU A 276 7.31 -7.96 -19.08
N GLU A 277 7.46 -8.28 -20.36
CA GLU A 277 8.69 -8.89 -20.92
C GLU A 277 9.87 -7.90 -21.02
N ARG A 278 9.63 -6.58 -20.84
CA ARG A 278 10.71 -5.59 -20.86
C ARG A 278 11.54 -5.67 -19.59
N THR A 279 12.86 -5.63 -19.72
CA THR A 279 13.76 -5.64 -18.56
C THR A 279 13.54 -4.45 -17.63
N ALA A 280 13.06 -3.32 -18.14
CA ALA A 280 12.68 -2.14 -17.39
C ALA A 280 11.62 -2.46 -16.33
N CYS A 281 10.67 -3.37 -16.61
CA CYS A 281 9.61 -3.78 -15.71
C CYS A 281 10.16 -4.29 -14.36
N SER A 282 11.02 -5.28 -14.40
CA SER A 282 11.58 -5.87 -13.17
C SER A 282 12.39 -4.86 -12.37
N ARG A 283 13.16 -3.98 -13.03
CA ARG A 283 13.95 -2.95 -12.36
C ARG A 283 13.07 -1.88 -11.73
N PHE A 284 12.04 -1.45 -12.42
CA PHE A 284 11.06 -0.47 -11.93
C PHE A 284 10.35 -0.97 -10.67
N LEU A 285 9.79 -2.19 -10.73
CA LEU A 285 9.11 -2.78 -9.58
C LEU A 285 10.07 -2.99 -8.39
N CYS A 286 11.26 -3.55 -8.64
CA CYS A 286 12.25 -3.74 -7.58
C CYS A 286 12.74 -2.41 -6.97
N GLY A 287 12.81 -1.35 -7.77
CA GLY A 287 13.10 0.00 -7.27
C GLY A 287 12.01 0.53 -6.35
N LYS A 288 10.72 0.29 -6.67
CA LYS A 288 9.59 0.65 -5.79
C LYS A 288 9.59 -0.20 -4.51
N LEU A 289 9.80 -1.52 -4.61
CA LEU A 289 9.91 -2.41 -3.45
C LEU A 289 11.09 -2.03 -2.54
N TYR A 290 12.23 -1.67 -3.13
CA TYR A 290 13.37 -1.19 -2.38
C TYR A 290 13.04 0.06 -1.56
N ARG A 291 12.43 1.06 -2.18
CA ARG A 291 12.01 2.28 -1.47
C ARG A 291 11.00 1.99 -0.37
N PHE A 292 10.11 1.06 -0.60
CA PHE A 292 9.08 0.71 0.38
C PHE A 292 9.63 -0.09 1.56
N PHE A 293 10.56 -1.03 1.34
CA PHE A 293 11.03 -1.94 2.37
C PHE A 293 12.41 -1.61 2.94
N VAL A 294 13.28 -0.92 2.20
CA VAL A 294 14.69 -0.76 2.59
C VAL A 294 15.03 0.68 2.89
N ASN A 295 14.97 1.57 1.88
CA ASN A 295 15.49 2.93 2.04
C ASN A 295 14.84 3.88 1.02
N ASP A 296 14.15 4.90 1.50
CA ASP A 296 13.45 5.90 0.68
C ASP A 296 14.16 7.26 0.61
N VAL A 297 15.36 7.35 1.18
CA VAL A 297 16.18 8.57 1.10
C VAL A 297 16.44 8.91 -0.37
N PRO A 298 16.22 10.16 -0.82
CA PRO A 298 16.54 10.59 -2.18
C PRO A 298 17.99 10.31 -2.55
N GLU A 299 18.23 9.93 -3.79
CA GLU A 299 19.58 9.57 -4.25
C GLU A 299 20.59 10.72 -4.06
N SER A 300 20.14 11.96 -4.26
CA SER A 300 20.92 13.18 -4.03
C SER A 300 21.47 13.33 -2.60
N ASP A 301 20.79 12.69 -1.64
CA ASP A 301 21.09 12.86 -0.21
C ASP A 301 21.85 11.66 0.36
N LEU A 302 22.10 10.65 -0.47
CA LEU A 302 22.86 9.48 -0.06
C LEU A 302 24.36 9.78 0.06
N PRO A 303 25.04 9.19 1.06
CA PRO A 303 26.49 9.28 1.16
C PRO A 303 27.19 8.70 -0.08
N PRO A 304 28.44 9.11 -0.36
CA PRO A 304 29.21 8.55 -1.47
C PRO A 304 29.26 7.02 -1.46
N GLY A 305 29.04 6.41 -2.64
CA GLY A 305 29.01 4.97 -2.82
C GLY A 305 27.66 4.29 -2.49
N HIS A 306 26.80 4.91 -1.67
CA HIS A 306 25.49 4.33 -1.30
C HIS A 306 24.51 4.28 -2.48
N ALA A 307 24.52 5.30 -3.36
CA ALA A 307 23.70 5.30 -4.57
C ALA A 307 24.07 4.14 -5.52
N ALA A 308 25.36 3.92 -5.73
CA ALA A 308 25.85 2.80 -6.55
C ALA A 308 25.51 1.44 -5.93
N ALA A 309 25.66 1.28 -4.60
CA ALA A 309 25.30 0.08 -3.89
C ALA A 309 23.77 -0.20 -3.99
N ARG A 310 22.93 0.84 -3.84
CA ARG A 310 21.47 0.75 -4.06
C ARG A 310 21.15 0.29 -5.47
N ALA A 311 21.72 0.92 -6.49
CA ALA A 311 21.46 0.59 -7.89
C ALA A 311 21.83 -0.88 -8.19
N ALA A 312 23.01 -1.32 -7.77
CA ALA A 312 23.46 -2.70 -7.94
C ALA A 312 22.55 -3.71 -7.19
N PHE A 313 22.14 -3.37 -5.97
CA PHE A 313 21.23 -4.20 -5.21
C PHE A 313 19.84 -4.33 -5.89
N VAL A 314 19.28 -3.23 -6.38
CA VAL A 314 18.01 -3.23 -7.15
C VAL A 314 18.17 -4.05 -8.43
N ASP A 315 19.31 -3.97 -9.13
CA ASP A 315 19.58 -4.78 -10.31
C ASP A 315 19.67 -6.27 -9.98
N ALA A 316 20.26 -6.64 -8.83
CA ALA A 316 20.28 -8.01 -8.34
C ALA A 316 18.86 -8.51 -7.99
N MET A 317 18.03 -7.70 -7.32
CA MET A 317 16.62 -8.02 -7.08
C MET A 317 15.85 -8.22 -8.40
N ALA A 318 16.07 -7.35 -9.39
CA ALA A 318 15.41 -7.42 -10.69
C ALA A 318 15.82 -8.67 -11.48
N ALA A 319 17.08 -9.08 -11.39
CA ALA A 319 17.56 -10.34 -11.98
C ALA A 319 16.88 -11.54 -11.32
N GLU A 320 16.80 -11.54 -10.00
CA GLU A 320 16.11 -12.58 -9.22
C GLU A 320 14.62 -12.66 -9.56
N LEU A 321 13.94 -11.51 -9.70
CA LEU A 321 12.53 -11.46 -10.07
C LEU A 321 12.27 -12.09 -11.45
N ARG A 322 13.13 -11.81 -12.43
CA ARG A 322 13.03 -12.43 -13.76
C ARG A 322 13.32 -13.94 -13.70
N ALA A 323 14.33 -14.35 -12.94
CA ALA A 323 14.67 -15.77 -12.77
C ALA A 323 13.54 -16.59 -12.16
N ASN A 324 12.75 -15.95 -11.27
CA ASN A 324 11.54 -16.56 -10.68
C ASN A 324 10.26 -16.20 -11.43
N GLN A 325 10.32 -15.84 -12.72
CA GLN A 325 9.14 -15.57 -13.56
C GLN A 325 8.13 -14.61 -12.92
N TYR A 326 8.64 -13.56 -12.27
CA TYR A 326 7.87 -12.55 -11.56
C TYR A 326 7.14 -13.01 -10.28
N GLU A 327 7.51 -14.15 -9.71
CA GLU A 327 7.08 -14.53 -8.35
C GLU A 327 7.76 -13.65 -7.31
N LEU A 328 6.97 -12.99 -6.45
CA LEU A 328 7.48 -12.01 -5.50
C LEU A 328 8.01 -12.63 -4.20
N ALA A 329 7.36 -13.67 -3.71
CA ALA A 329 7.76 -14.28 -2.43
C ALA A 329 9.23 -14.71 -2.38
N PRO A 330 9.84 -15.35 -3.40
CA PRO A 330 11.26 -15.68 -3.40
C PRO A 330 12.16 -14.44 -3.33
N VAL A 331 11.81 -13.38 -4.07
CA VAL A 331 12.57 -12.12 -4.09
C VAL A 331 12.54 -11.43 -2.74
N LEU A 332 11.36 -11.32 -2.14
CA LEU A 332 11.18 -10.76 -0.80
C LEU A 332 11.92 -11.61 0.26
N GLY A 333 11.91 -12.92 0.12
CA GLY A 333 12.68 -13.82 0.98
C GLY A 333 14.18 -13.54 0.93
N LYS A 334 14.76 -13.34 -0.25
CA LYS A 334 16.17 -12.96 -0.39
C LYS A 334 16.44 -11.54 0.09
N LEU A 335 15.55 -10.58 -0.20
CA LEU A 335 15.64 -9.22 0.29
C LEU A 335 15.76 -9.20 1.81
N PHE A 336 14.82 -9.82 2.52
CA PHE A 336 14.76 -9.80 4.00
C PHE A 336 15.88 -10.62 4.67
N ARG A 337 16.52 -11.55 3.95
CA ARG A 337 17.72 -12.25 4.45
C ARG A 337 18.99 -11.47 4.21
N SER A 338 19.01 -10.50 3.29
CA SER A 338 20.25 -9.88 2.81
C SER A 338 20.97 -9.05 3.88
N ALA A 339 22.29 -9.07 3.84
CA ALA A 339 23.13 -8.18 4.66
C ALA A 339 22.86 -6.72 4.34
N HIS A 340 22.50 -6.39 3.10
CA HIS A 340 22.11 -5.06 2.66
C HIS A 340 20.88 -4.53 3.42
N PHE A 341 19.80 -5.35 3.52
CA PHE A 341 18.60 -4.98 4.25
C PHE A 341 18.88 -4.68 5.72
N HIS A 342 19.72 -5.50 6.34
CA HIS A 342 20.08 -5.38 7.75
C HIS A 342 21.23 -4.41 8.03
N ASP A 343 21.80 -3.76 7.01
CA ASP A 343 22.88 -2.81 7.21
C ASP A 343 22.45 -1.61 8.05
N ALA A 344 23.36 -1.12 8.89
CA ALA A 344 23.06 -0.01 9.80
C ALA A 344 22.70 1.29 9.07
N SER A 345 23.13 1.48 7.81
CA SER A 345 22.76 2.64 7.00
C SER A 345 21.32 2.56 6.45
N ASN A 346 20.76 1.36 6.37
CA ASN A 346 19.39 1.11 5.93
C ASN A 346 18.42 0.96 7.09
N ARG A 347 18.93 0.67 8.29
CA ARG A 347 18.10 0.72 9.50
C ARG A 347 17.69 2.15 9.78
N ALA A 348 16.44 2.35 10.11
CA ALA A 348 15.94 3.67 10.44
C ALA A 348 16.04 4.73 9.30
N SER A 349 16.12 4.31 8.05
CA SER A 349 16.24 5.20 6.88
C SER A 349 14.89 5.57 6.23
N VAL A 350 13.81 4.87 6.57
CA VAL A 350 12.49 5.12 5.99
C VAL A 350 11.60 5.89 6.96
N ILE A 351 10.98 6.94 6.47
CA ILE A 351 9.96 7.68 7.22
C ILE A 351 8.66 6.87 7.19
N LYS A 352 8.15 6.49 8.38
CA LYS A 352 6.89 5.75 8.48
C LYS A 352 5.75 6.52 7.83
N GLY A 353 5.05 5.89 6.89
CA GLY A 353 3.76 6.40 6.42
C GLY A 353 2.74 6.47 7.57
N PRO A 354 1.69 7.28 7.44
CA PRO A 354 0.71 7.46 8.50
C PRO A 354 0.07 6.16 9.00
N ALA A 355 -0.42 5.31 8.10
CA ALA A 355 -1.00 4.02 8.47
C ALA A 355 0.02 3.13 9.19
N GLN A 356 1.28 3.10 8.71
CA GLN A 356 2.33 2.37 9.39
C GLN A 356 2.62 2.92 10.78
N LEU A 357 2.68 4.24 10.93
CA LEU A 357 2.92 4.86 12.23
C LEU A 357 1.83 4.46 13.24
N VAL A 358 0.57 4.62 12.87
CA VAL A 358 -0.58 4.32 13.73
C VAL A 358 -0.61 2.83 14.09
N VAL A 359 -0.63 1.96 13.09
CA VAL A 359 -0.74 0.51 13.28
C VAL A 359 0.47 -0.05 14.04
N GLN A 360 1.67 0.39 13.69
CA GLN A 360 2.90 -0.08 14.35
C GLN A 360 2.92 0.34 15.82
N THR A 361 2.51 1.56 16.14
CA THR A 361 2.47 2.04 17.53
C THR A 361 1.50 1.19 18.35
N VAL A 362 0.28 0.96 17.87
CA VAL A 362 -0.70 0.10 18.56
C VAL A 362 -0.15 -1.31 18.79
N ARG A 363 0.45 -1.93 17.75
CA ARG A 363 1.03 -3.27 17.87
C ARG A 363 2.21 -3.34 18.84
N GLN A 364 3.07 -2.32 18.86
CA GLN A 364 4.22 -2.26 19.78
C GLN A 364 3.79 -2.06 21.22
N LEU A 365 2.71 -1.29 21.45
CA LEU A 365 2.15 -1.10 22.78
C LEU A 365 1.46 -2.36 23.32
N GLY A 366 1.03 -3.28 22.43
CA GLY A 366 0.32 -4.50 22.84
C GLY A 366 -1.03 -4.23 23.49
N THR A 367 -1.58 -3.03 23.34
CA THR A 367 -2.88 -2.65 23.88
C THR A 367 -3.99 -2.93 22.86
N PRO A 368 -5.24 -3.11 23.32
CA PRO A 368 -6.38 -3.11 22.40
C PRO A 368 -6.36 -1.85 21.50
N PRO A 369 -6.81 -1.96 20.26
CA PRO A 369 -6.90 -0.78 19.39
C PRO A 369 -7.82 0.26 20.03
N ARG A 370 -7.39 1.52 19.96
CA ARG A 370 -8.25 2.67 20.28
C ARG A 370 -9.42 2.69 19.31
N GLN A 371 -10.36 3.61 19.50
CA GLN A 371 -11.46 3.79 18.58
C GLN A 371 -10.96 3.89 17.12
N LEU A 372 -11.42 2.99 16.28
CA LEU A 372 -10.92 2.82 14.90
C LEU A 372 -11.15 4.07 14.05
N SER A 373 -12.28 4.77 14.25
CA SER A 373 -12.57 6.03 13.57
C SER A 373 -11.52 7.11 13.87
N SER A 374 -11.05 7.18 15.12
CA SER A 374 -9.94 8.09 15.49
C SER A 374 -8.62 7.70 14.83
N LEU A 375 -8.34 6.40 14.68
CA LEU A 375 -7.13 5.91 14.02
C LEU A 375 -7.14 6.19 12.51
N THR A 376 -8.28 6.00 11.85
CA THR A 376 -8.44 6.33 10.43
C THR A 376 -8.36 7.84 10.18
N ALA A 377 -9.02 8.65 11.02
CA ALA A 377 -8.91 10.10 10.96
C ALA A 377 -7.46 10.59 11.18
N ALA A 378 -6.71 9.94 12.07
CA ALA A 378 -5.29 10.23 12.27
C ALA A 378 -4.48 9.97 11.00
N CYS A 379 -4.73 8.87 10.28
CA CYS A 379 -4.08 8.58 9.00
C CYS A 379 -4.40 9.64 7.95
N GLU A 380 -5.66 10.02 7.81
CA GLU A 380 -6.13 11.06 6.87
C GLU A 380 -5.48 12.41 7.18
N LEU A 381 -5.50 12.86 8.44
CA LEU A 381 -4.90 14.13 8.87
C LEU A 381 -3.38 14.19 8.63
N MET A 382 -2.71 13.05 8.64
CA MET A 382 -1.30 12.94 8.29
C MET A 382 -1.04 12.78 6.78
N GLY A 383 -2.10 12.77 5.95
CA GLY A 383 -2.01 12.75 4.48
C GLY A 383 -2.17 11.36 3.84
N GLN A 384 -2.53 10.32 4.60
CA GLN A 384 -2.81 8.98 4.05
C GLN A 384 -4.26 8.57 4.31
N ASP A 385 -5.18 9.09 3.48
CA ASP A 385 -6.57 8.66 3.46
C ASP A 385 -6.66 7.30 2.74
N LEU A 386 -6.94 6.23 3.47
CA LEU A 386 -7.05 4.88 2.91
C LEU A 386 -8.19 4.83 1.89
N PHE A 387 -8.02 4.12 0.79
CA PHE A 387 -8.89 4.08 -0.39
C PHE A 387 -8.98 5.41 -1.16
N GLN A 388 -8.22 6.45 -0.75
CA GLN A 388 -8.23 7.74 -1.41
C GLN A 388 -6.80 8.29 -1.60
N PRO A 389 -5.98 7.68 -2.45
CA PRO A 389 -4.68 8.25 -2.82
C PRO A 389 -4.89 9.63 -3.48
N PRO A 390 -3.91 10.54 -3.38
CA PRO A 390 -4.06 11.91 -3.89
C PRO A 390 -4.23 11.98 -5.40
N ASN A 391 -3.68 11.01 -6.13
CA ASN A 391 -3.77 10.87 -7.57
C ASN A 391 -3.37 9.46 -8.01
N VAL A 392 -3.34 9.18 -9.31
CA VAL A 392 -2.98 7.88 -9.89
C VAL A 392 -1.52 7.43 -9.61
N LYS A 393 -0.61 8.35 -9.25
CA LYS A 393 0.76 8.01 -8.82
C LYS A 393 0.83 7.42 -7.42
N GLY A 394 -0.25 7.51 -6.66
CA GLY A 394 -0.32 7.08 -5.26
C GLY A 394 0.27 8.10 -4.29
N TRP A 395 0.75 7.65 -3.16
CA TRP A 395 1.43 8.47 -2.17
C TRP A 395 2.94 8.50 -2.45
N ASP A 396 3.52 9.70 -2.50
CA ASP A 396 4.96 9.87 -2.77
C ASP A 396 5.86 9.20 -1.73
N GLY A 397 5.41 9.14 -0.48
CA GLY A 397 6.19 8.54 0.60
C GLY A 397 7.33 9.44 1.10
N GLY A 398 8.20 8.88 1.96
CA GLY A 398 9.41 9.55 2.43
C GLY A 398 9.13 10.91 3.07
N ARG A 399 9.87 11.92 2.63
CA ARG A 399 9.77 13.28 3.19
C ARG A 399 8.42 13.96 2.96
N SER A 400 7.63 13.53 1.98
CA SER A 400 6.29 14.10 1.76
C SER A 400 5.36 13.92 2.96
N TRP A 401 5.62 12.90 3.80
CA TRP A 401 4.91 12.69 5.05
C TRP A 401 5.19 13.71 6.13
N ILE A 402 6.23 14.56 5.98
CA ILE A 402 6.71 15.46 7.02
C ILE A 402 6.63 16.91 6.55
N ASN A 403 5.70 17.64 7.13
CA ASN A 403 5.61 19.10 7.09
C ASN A 403 5.16 19.59 8.46
N THR A 404 5.08 20.90 8.66
CA THR A 404 4.72 21.49 9.97
C THR A 404 3.41 20.94 10.51
N SER A 405 2.37 20.86 9.68
CA SER A 405 1.05 20.36 10.09
C SER A 405 1.08 18.87 10.41
N THR A 406 1.64 18.05 9.52
CA THR A 406 1.67 16.60 9.74
C THR A 406 2.58 16.20 10.90
N LEU A 407 3.67 16.93 11.16
CA LEU A 407 4.52 16.70 12.32
C LEU A 407 3.76 16.95 13.63
N PHE A 408 2.98 18.03 13.69
CA PHE A 408 2.14 18.32 14.84
C PHE A 408 1.07 17.24 15.06
N VAL A 409 0.41 16.78 13.98
CA VAL A 409 -0.54 15.68 14.05
C VAL A 409 0.14 14.40 14.56
N ARG A 410 1.35 14.05 14.05
CA ARG A 410 2.11 12.88 14.51
C ARG A 410 2.39 12.87 16.01
N GLN A 411 2.76 14.04 16.56
CA GLN A 411 2.97 14.17 18.00
C GLN A 411 1.69 13.96 18.80
N ASN A 412 0.59 14.58 18.37
CA ASN A 412 -0.71 14.41 19.02
C ASN A 412 -1.25 12.98 18.93
N VAL A 413 -1.07 12.32 17.79
CA VAL A 413 -1.42 10.89 17.63
C VAL A 413 -0.62 10.02 18.59
N ALA A 414 0.68 10.26 18.74
CA ALA A 414 1.50 9.50 19.66
C ALA A 414 1.04 9.69 21.12
N ILE A 415 0.75 10.93 21.53
CA ILE A 415 0.20 11.23 22.86
C ILE A 415 -1.15 10.53 23.07
N TYR A 416 -2.05 10.62 22.08
CA TYR A 416 -3.34 9.94 22.15
C TYR A 416 -3.21 8.43 22.28
N LEU A 417 -2.35 7.80 21.48
CA LEU A 417 -2.13 6.35 21.53
C LEU A 417 -1.57 5.91 22.89
N LEU A 418 -0.67 6.71 23.49
CA LEU A 418 -0.09 6.42 24.80
C LEU A 418 -1.04 6.67 25.96
N THR A 419 -1.79 7.76 25.93
CA THR A 419 -2.54 8.24 27.11
C THR A 419 -4.04 8.01 27.04
N GLY A 420 -4.61 7.76 25.86
CA GLY A 420 -6.05 7.75 25.61
C GLY A 420 -6.71 9.14 25.68
N LYS A 421 -5.94 10.20 25.94
CA LYS A 421 -6.48 11.55 26.04
C LYS A 421 -6.58 12.21 24.68
N ARG A 422 -7.78 12.64 24.32
CA ARG A 422 -8.06 13.39 23.11
C ARG A 422 -7.30 14.73 23.11
N PRO A 423 -6.54 15.05 22.03
CA PRO A 423 -6.04 16.41 21.85
C PRO A 423 -7.20 17.37 21.59
N GLY A 424 -7.16 18.57 22.20
CA GLY A 424 -8.29 19.48 22.26
C GLY A 424 -8.84 20.02 20.94
N MET A 425 -8.13 19.82 19.82
CA MET A 425 -8.54 20.31 18.50
C MET A 425 -9.06 19.19 17.56
N TYR A 426 -9.10 17.95 18.03
CA TYR A 426 -9.60 16.82 17.25
C TYR A 426 -10.88 16.27 17.84
N ASP A 427 -11.80 15.85 16.98
CA ASP A 427 -13.06 15.22 17.36
C ASP A 427 -12.89 13.70 17.58
N TRP A 428 -11.85 13.33 18.35
CA TRP A 428 -11.62 11.95 18.76
C TRP A 428 -12.24 11.70 20.12
N GLU A 429 -12.63 10.47 20.40
CA GLU A 429 -13.15 10.14 21.73
C GLU A 429 -12.01 9.88 22.71
N ASN A 430 -12.24 10.21 23.98
CA ASN A 430 -11.36 9.81 25.05
C ASN A 430 -11.49 8.29 25.26
N ASP A 431 -10.34 7.64 25.46
CA ASP A 431 -10.30 6.22 25.77
C ASP A 431 -9.77 6.02 27.18
N SER A 432 -10.48 5.21 27.99
CA SER A 432 -10.09 4.89 29.35
C SER A 432 -9.03 3.79 29.44
N ALA A 433 -8.78 3.05 28.35
CA ALA A 433 -7.76 2.01 28.32
C ALA A 433 -6.38 2.65 28.55
N ARG A 434 -5.70 2.24 29.61
CA ARG A 434 -4.34 2.70 29.93
C ARG A 434 -3.34 1.76 29.30
N PHE A 435 -2.29 2.33 28.76
CA PHE A 435 -1.13 1.63 28.30
C PHE A 435 -0.24 1.28 29.50
N ASP A 436 0.23 0.02 29.57
CA ASP A 436 1.24 -0.40 30.53
C ASP A 436 2.65 -0.11 30.00
N ALA A 437 3.23 1.01 30.47
CA ALA A 437 4.57 1.42 30.09
C ALA A 437 5.67 0.49 30.60
N ASP A 438 5.42 -0.25 31.67
CA ASP A 438 6.43 -1.07 32.34
C ASP A 438 6.90 -2.21 31.42
N ALA A 439 6.00 -2.79 30.64
CA ALA A 439 6.34 -3.83 29.68
C ALA A 439 7.30 -3.34 28.56
N LEU A 440 7.15 -2.09 28.12
CA LEU A 440 8.05 -1.50 27.09
C LEU A 440 9.41 -1.15 27.70
N VAL A 441 9.42 -0.68 28.94
CA VAL A 441 10.66 -0.27 29.62
C VAL A 441 11.48 -1.48 29.97
N ALA A 442 10.86 -2.55 30.45
CA ALA A 442 11.51 -3.84 30.74
C ALA A 442 12.14 -4.44 29.48
N GLY A 443 11.46 -4.38 28.33
CA GLY A 443 11.97 -4.89 27.04
C GLY A 443 13.09 -4.02 26.43
N ALA A 444 13.22 -2.74 26.82
CA ALA A 444 14.28 -1.84 26.32
C ALA A 444 15.55 -1.88 27.17
N GLY A 445 15.52 -2.57 28.31
CA GLY A 445 16.58 -2.62 29.32
C GLY A 445 17.63 -3.70 29.15
N GLY A 446 17.81 -4.31 27.97
CA GLY A 446 18.85 -5.30 27.67
C GLY A 446 20.29 -4.80 27.64
N GLY A 447 20.61 -3.83 28.49
CA GLY A 447 21.98 -3.35 28.76
C GLY A 447 22.15 -3.26 30.27
N ALA A 448 22.85 -4.23 30.83
CA ALA A 448 23.13 -4.31 32.27
C ALA A 448 23.71 -3.01 32.84
N GLY A 449 23.10 -2.50 33.89
CA GLY A 449 23.73 -1.51 34.72
C GLY A 449 22.73 -0.57 35.43
N ALA A 450 22.59 -0.84 36.74
CA ALA A 450 22.06 0.00 37.78
C ALA A 450 20.55 0.00 37.98
N GLY A 451 20.13 -0.63 39.06
CA GLY A 451 18.84 -0.49 39.70
C GLY A 451 18.58 0.94 40.16
N GLY A 452 17.84 1.64 39.37
CA GLY A 452 17.22 2.91 39.66
C GLY A 452 16.00 3.03 38.77
N ASP A 453 14.87 3.34 39.37
CA ASP A 453 13.63 3.62 38.69
C ASP A 453 13.90 4.76 37.67
N PRO A 454 13.67 4.57 36.38
CA PRO A 454 13.97 5.62 35.40
C PRO A 454 13.13 6.85 35.71
N SER A 455 13.74 8.04 35.66
CA SER A 455 12.99 9.28 35.86
C SER A 455 11.83 9.34 34.85
N PRO A 456 10.71 10.00 35.21
CA PRO A 456 9.58 10.20 34.31
C PRO A 456 9.99 10.80 32.94
N GLU A 457 11.02 11.67 32.94
CA GLU A 457 11.57 12.26 31.71
C GLU A 457 12.29 11.23 30.87
N ALA A 458 13.13 10.37 31.46
CA ALA A 458 13.80 9.29 30.72
C ALA A 458 12.81 8.26 30.16
N LEU A 459 11.68 8.05 30.84
CA LEU A 459 10.57 7.22 30.37
C LEU A 459 9.87 7.86 29.17
N VAL A 460 9.59 9.15 29.25
CA VAL A 460 8.98 9.94 28.15
C VAL A 460 9.91 9.98 26.94
N ASP A 461 11.20 10.23 27.13
CA ASP A 461 12.19 10.23 26.05
C ASP A 461 12.31 8.87 25.37
N ARG A 462 12.28 7.79 26.14
CA ARG A 462 12.27 6.41 25.59
C ARG A 462 10.97 6.08 24.86
N LEU A 463 9.83 6.49 25.39
CA LEU A 463 8.53 6.34 24.74
C LEU A 463 8.45 7.18 23.45
N LEU A 464 8.93 8.40 23.47
CA LEU A 464 9.04 9.26 22.30
C LEU A 464 10.01 8.67 21.26
N ALA A 465 11.14 8.14 21.69
CA ALA A 465 12.07 7.43 20.80
C ALA A 465 11.45 6.19 20.14
N VAL A 466 10.63 5.43 20.87
CA VAL A 466 9.91 4.26 20.33
C VAL A 466 8.77 4.66 19.40
N THR A 467 8.06 5.74 19.69
CA THR A 467 6.84 6.13 18.96
C THR A 467 7.07 7.15 17.84
N LEU A 468 7.95 8.14 18.04
CA LEU A 468 8.14 9.25 17.10
C LEU A 468 9.44 9.18 16.31
N ALA A 469 10.51 8.78 16.96
CA ALA A 469 11.87 8.98 16.47
C ALA A 469 12.55 7.74 15.92
N THR A 470 11.95 6.58 15.97
CA THR A 470 12.50 5.48 15.19
C THR A 470 12.10 5.71 13.74
N PRO A 471 13.01 6.26 12.92
CA PRO A 471 13.01 5.86 11.56
C PRO A 471 12.97 4.34 11.61
N ALA A 472 12.12 3.74 10.79
CA ALA A 472 11.89 2.29 10.80
C ALA A 472 13.16 1.53 10.43
#